data_7cdd8643aba180cdeead2ea4d6655225
#
_entry.id   7cdd8643aba180cdeead2ea4d6655225
#
_cell.length_a   1.000
_cell.length_b   1.000
_cell.length_c   1.000
_cell.angle_alpha   90.00
_cell.angle_beta   90.00
_cell.angle_gamma   90.00
#
_symmetry.space_group_name_H-M   'P 1'
#
loop_
_entity.id
_entity.type
_entity.pdbx_description
1 polymer ?
#
loop_
_entity_poly.entity_id
_entity_poly.type
_entity_poly.pdbx_seq_one_letter_code
_entity_poly.pdbx_strand_id
1 'polypeptide(L)'
;MKVFKSSDANDLIQLHQSNQFALAEKKAKALLKDFPKELILHNVLGVSLEAQKKFKEAADSYRNILKIQPQFAEMQFNLGSVLYQMGDSEGAILNYQKAIQIKPDLVVAYFNLGIAYQSQSQFDKALGAYKKAIELEPGFYEAHGSLGTVYLVQGEFDEAIKSFKQSLKIQDHARGHFNLGNAYRNQGHLEEAIQSYRKALEKNPQDAEVCSVIGDALWHQGEIVEANRWLREAISINPENPIANYNLATFLHDNKKFQDAYEFYKVSQLNDWEERALYCLYKTKQFDIFEKELSVAIGKKNTSPLLATLSTHYAKNFHKKDRYNFCPDPLHFVFHGQVDALKDPKDNLLQSLLSDITKADISERMQSRLVNGIQSSGNLFKRKDPSFKRLSQEITLLIKKYYDHYKHEDSMFIKAFPKTIEFSSSWFVKMQTGGHLSSHIHEEGWISGAVYLSIPQQKKHPDEGGIELSVDGDDYPRMHDDFEKKLYLPQVGDVVFFPSSVFHRTIPFSSNEERICIAFDLKPANF
;
A
#
# COMPACT_ATOMS: atom_id res chain seq x y z
N MET A 1 32.93 0.66 -57.18
CA MET A 1 32.47 0.34 -55.82
C MET A 1 32.19 1.65 -55.11
N LYS A 2 30.98 1.88 -54.58
CA LYS A 2 30.72 3.05 -53.76
C LYS A 2 31.54 2.91 -52.47
N VAL A 3 32.20 3.98 -52.04
CA VAL A 3 32.99 4.00 -50.81
C VAL A 3 32.24 4.88 -49.80
N PHE A 4 32.02 4.36 -48.61
CA PHE A 4 31.43 5.15 -47.52
C PHE A 4 32.42 6.22 -47.07
N LYS A 5 31.97 7.48 -47.02
CA LYS A 5 32.84 8.62 -46.70
C LYS A 5 32.66 9.08 -45.26
N SER A 6 33.74 9.45 -44.60
CA SER A 6 33.68 10.04 -43.25
C SER A 6 32.79 11.29 -43.17
N SER A 7 32.68 12.05 -44.28
CA SER A 7 31.76 13.20 -44.35
C SER A 7 30.29 12.80 -44.14
N ASP A 8 29.88 11.64 -44.70
CA ASP A 8 28.49 11.19 -44.56
C ASP A 8 28.17 10.79 -43.10
N ALA A 9 29.15 10.19 -42.39
CA ALA A 9 29.04 9.90 -40.97
C ALA A 9 28.93 11.18 -40.11
N ASN A 10 29.82 12.15 -40.37
CA ASN A 10 29.84 13.42 -39.66
C ASN A 10 28.53 14.20 -39.84
N ASP A 11 28.01 14.26 -41.05
CA ASP A 11 26.71 14.90 -41.32
C ASP A 11 25.55 14.24 -40.55
N LEU A 12 25.55 12.91 -40.46
CA LEU A 12 24.52 12.17 -39.69
C LEU A 12 24.62 12.46 -38.20
N ILE A 13 25.84 12.47 -37.65
CA ILE A 13 26.10 12.80 -36.25
C ILE A 13 25.64 14.24 -35.99
N GLN A 14 25.94 15.19 -36.85
CA GLN A 14 25.54 16.59 -36.74
C GLN A 14 24.00 16.74 -36.75
N LEU A 15 23.31 16.01 -37.63
CA LEU A 15 21.85 16.00 -37.70
C LEU A 15 21.27 15.48 -36.40
N HIS A 16 21.80 14.41 -35.81
CA HIS A 16 21.37 13.88 -34.53
C HIS A 16 21.62 14.89 -33.40
N GLN A 17 22.82 15.46 -33.30
CA GLN A 17 23.19 16.46 -32.28
C GLN A 17 22.38 17.75 -32.39
N SER A 18 21.90 18.11 -33.56
CA SER A 18 20.98 19.25 -33.78
C SER A 18 19.49 18.88 -33.62
N ASN A 19 19.19 17.72 -33.05
CA ASN A 19 17.84 17.19 -32.83
C ASN A 19 16.99 16.99 -34.10
N GLN A 20 17.63 16.92 -35.27
CA GLN A 20 16.96 16.66 -36.55
C GLN A 20 16.80 15.15 -36.80
N PHE A 21 16.20 14.45 -35.83
CA PHE A 21 16.14 12.99 -35.78
C PHE A 21 15.47 12.35 -37.02
N ALA A 22 14.37 12.95 -37.50
CA ALA A 22 13.68 12.44 -38.69
C ALA A 22 14.52 12.55 -39.97
N LEU A 23 15.33 13.60 -40.07
CA LEU A 23 16.24 13.77 -41.22
C LEU A 23 17.43 12.83 -41.11
N ALA A 24 17.98 12.64 -39.90
CA ALA A 24 19.04 11.65 -39.64
C ALA A 24 18.56 10.23 -39.97
N GLU A 25 17.36 9.85 -39.55
CA GLU A 25 16.72 8.58 -39.89
C GLU A 25 16.62 8.37 -41.39
N LYS A 26 16.05 9.36 -42.13
CA LYS A 26 15.88 9.28 -43.58
C LYS A 26 17.21 9.11 -44.30
N LYS A 27 18.22 9.89 -43.92
CA LYS A 27 19.56 9.84 -44.53
C LYS A 27 20.27 8.52 -44.17
N ALA A 28 20.22 8.06 -42.94
CA ALA A 28 20.79 6.80 -42.51
C ALA A 28 20.16 5.60 -43.26
N LYS A 29 18.83 5.54 -43.37
CA LYS A 29 18.11 4.50 -44.12
C LYS A 29 18.48 4.51 -45.60
N ALA A 30 18.72 5.68 -46.20
CA ALA A 30 19.16 5.80 -47.59
C ALA A 30 20.57 5.24 -47.78
N LEU A 31 21.50 5.59 -46.89
CA LEU A 31 22.90 5.12 -46.97
C LEU A 31 23.02 3.62 -46.68
N LEU A 32 22.20 3.07 -45.79
CA LEU A 32 22.19 1.64 -45.48
C LEU A 32 21.82 0.75 -46.68
N LYS A 33 21.16 1.27 -47.71
CA LYS A 33 20.91 0.53 -48.95
C LYS A 33 22.21 0.23 -49.70
N ASP A 34 23.17 1.18 -49.67
CA ASP A 34 24.46 1.03 -50.33
C ASP A 34 25.52 0.41 -49.37
N PHE A 35 25.40 0.66 -48.08
CA PHE A 35 26.37 0.28 -47.04
C PHE A 35 25.73 -0.45 -45.88
N PRO A 36 25.14 -1.65 -46.10
CA PRO A 36 24.30 -2.33 -45.09
C PRO A 36 25.06 -2.85 -43.86
N LYS A 37 26.39 -2.89 -43.89
CA LYS A 37 27.24 -3.38 -42.80
C LYS A 37 27.96 -2.25 -42.03
N GLU A 38 27.70 -0.99 -42.38
CA GLU A 38 28.30 0.14 -41.67
C GLU A 38 27.69 0.36 -40.32
N LEU A 39 28.44 0.06 -39.25
CA LEU A 39 27.97 0.12 -37.87
C LEU A 39 27.48 1.51 -37.45
N ILE A 40 28.22 2.55 -37.91
CA ILE A 40 27.87 3.95 -37.58
C ILE A 40 26.49 4.34 -38.13
N LEU A 41 26.08 3.82 -39.29
CA LEU A 41 24.78 4.09 -39.88
C LEU A 41 23.65 3.45 -39.04
N HIS A 42 23.84 2.21 -38.64
CA HIS A 42 22.89 1.53 -37.76
C HIS A 42 22.84 2.20 -36.39
N ASN A 43 23.97 2.65 -35.84
CA ASN A 43 24.00 3.31 -34.53
C ASN A 43 23.25 4.65 -34.58
N VAL A 44 23.58 5.54 -35.53
CA VAL A 44 22.89 6.83 -35.67
C VAL A 44 21.39 6.62 -35.97
N LEU A 45 21.05 5.61 -36.78
CA LEU A 45 19.66 5.24 -37.01
C LEU A 45 18.99 4.81 -35.71
N GLY A 46 19.61 3.93 -34.93
CA GLY A 46 19.06 3.43 -33.64
C GLY A 46 18.80 4.57 -32.66
N VAL A 47 19.80 5.40 -32.36
CA VAL A 47 19.65 6.54 -31.43
C VAL A 47 18.65 7.59 -31.93
N SER A 48 18.58 7.82 -33.24
CA SER A 48 17.61 8.77 -33.83
C SER A 48 16.16 8.24 -33.77
N LEU A 49 15.98 6.93 -33.90
CA LEU A 49 14.67 6.26 -33.74
C LEU A 49 14.24 6.23 -32.27
N GLU A 50 15.17 5.97 -31.35
CA GLU A 50 14.93 6.02 -29.90
C GLU A 50 14.46 7.42 -29.46
N ALA A 51 15.15 8.47 -29.91
CA ALA A 51 14.75 9.86 -29.65
C ALA A 51 13.34 10.20 -30.19
N GLN A 52 12.87 9.51 -31.22
CA GLN A 52 11.52 9.60 -31.76
C GLN A 52 10.54 8.64 -31.12
N LYS A 53 10.94 7.91 -30.08
CA LYS A 53 10.14 6.84 -29.40
C LYS A 53 9.72 5.69 -30.32
N LYS A 54 10.43 5.49 -31.43
CA LYS A 54 10.25 4.36 -32.38
C LYS A 54 11.07 3.15 -31.90
N PHE A 55 10.74 2.67 -30.69
CA PHE A 55 11.58 1.71 -29.96
C PHE A 55 11.78 0.37 -30.68
N LYS A 56 10.75 -0.15 -31.36
CA LYS A 56 10.87 -1.42 -32.12
C LYS A 56 11.91 -1.32 -33.24
N GLU A 57 11.86 -0.25 -34.03
CA GLU A 57 12.81 -0.02 -35.12
C GLU A 57 14.23 0.27 -34.59
N ALA A 58 14.33 0.97 -33.45
CA ALA A 58 15.60 1.20 -32.76
C ALA A 58 16.25 -0.13 -32.33
N ALA A 59 15.47 -1.02 -31.69
CA ALA A 59 15.93 -2.35 -31.30
C ALA A 59 16.45 -3.16 -32.51
N ASP A 60 15.75 -3.10 -33.65
CA ASP A 60 16.18 -3.80 -34.86
C ASP A 60 17.51 -3.22 -35.39
N SER A 61 17.72 -1.90 -35.29
CA SER A 61 18.98 -1.26 -35.66
C SER A 61 20.14 -1.74 -34.78
N TYR A 62 19.95 -1.79 -33.45
CA TYR A 62 20.96 -2.32 -32.52
C TYR A 62 21.20 -3.82 -32.70
N ARG A 63 20.17 -4.63 -32.96
CA ARG A 63 20.33 -6.05 -33.33
C ARG A 63 21.15 -6.24 -34.59
N ASN A 64 21.02 -5.37 -35.59
CA ASN A 64 21.83 -5.45 -36.80
C ASN A 64 23.32 -5.15 -36.53
N ILE A 65 23.63 -4.20 -35.63
CA ILE A 65 25.01 -3.99 -35.18
C ILE A 65 25.54 -5.27 -34.52
N LEU A 66 24.76 -5.85 -33.60
CA LEU A 66 25.15 -7.04 -32.82
C LEU A 66 25.27 -8.31 -33.69
N LYS A 67 24.59 -8.39 -34.83
CA LYS A 67 24.85 -9.45 -35.84
C LYS A 67 26.24 -9.32 -36.51
N ILE A 68 26.70 -8.09 -36.66
CA ILE A 68 28.01 -7.81 -37.29
C ILE A 68 29.13 -7.90 -36.23
N GLN A 69 28.90 -7.33 -35.06
CA GLN A 69 29.83 -7.29 -33.94
C GLN A 69 29.15 -7.72 -32.65
N PRO A 70 29.09 -9.04 -32.36
CA PRO A 70 28.38 -9.56 -31.17
C PRO A 70 28.96 -9.09 -29.81
N GLN A 71 30.27 -8.83 -29.76
CA GLN A 71 31.00 -8.40 -28.57
C GLN A 71 31.10 -6.87 -28.50
N PHE A 72 29.94 -6.20 -28.46
CA PHE A 72 29.87 -4.74 -28.40
C PHE A 72 29.01 -4.33 -27.20
N ALA A 73 29.65 -4.07 -26.06
CA ALA A 73 28.98 -3.84 -24.77
C ALA A 73 27.97 -2.69 -24.82
N GLU A 74 28.33 -1.56 -25.43
CA GLU A 74 27.47 -0.39 -25.53
C GLU A 74 26.19 -0.67 -26.34
N MET A 75 26.29 -1.51 -27.37
CA MET A 75 25.13 -1.88 -28.19
C MET A 75 24.22 -2.90 -27.46
N GLN A 76 24.80 -3.80 -26.68
CA GLN A 76 24.01 -4.67 -25.79
C GLN A 76 23.27 -3.80 -24.74
N PHE A 77 23.95 -2.82 -24.17
CA PHE A 77 23.34 -1.87 -23.22
C PHE A 77 22.20 -1.08 -23.89
N ASN A 78 22.42 -0.46 -25.08
CA ASN A 78 21.39 0.32 -25.78
C ASN A 78 20.19 -0.54 -26.16
N LEU A 79 20.42 -1.79 -26.64
CA LEU A 79 19.33 -2.73 -26.91
C LEU A 79 18.55 -3.04 -25.62
N GLY A 80 19.22 -3.27 -24.50
CA GLY A 80 18.59 -3.48 -23.18
C GLY A 80 17.72 -2.28 -22.78
N SER A 81 18.21 -1.07 -22.96
CA SER A 81 17.47 0.17 -22.64
C SER A 81 16.20 0.32 -23.47
N VAL A 82 16.28 0.07 -24.76
CA VAL A 82 15.11 0.12 -25.66
C VAL A 82 14.09 -0.97 -25.33
N LEU A 83 14.55 -2.19 -25.02
CA LEU A 83 13.66 -3.28 -24.61
C LEU A 83 12.93 -2.95 -23.31
N TYR A 84 13.63 -2.33 -22.35
CA TYR A 84 12.99 -1.85 -21.10
C TYR A 84 11.89 -0.81 -21.39
N GLN A 85 12.15 0.15 -22.29
CA GLN A 85 11.15 1.15 -22.71
C GLN A 85 9.94 0.52 -23.43
N MET A 86 10.12 -0.66 -24.04
CA MET A 86 9.04 -1.44 -24.65
C MET A 86 8.27 -2.32 -23.65
N GLY A 87 8.66 -2.33 -22.37
CA GLY A 87 8.08 -3.20 -21.33
C GLY A 87 8.66 -4.63 -21.30
N ASP A 88 9.65 -4.94 -22.13
CA ASP A 88 10.36 -6.22 -22.14
C ASP A 88 11.50 -6.20 -21.10
N SER A 89 11.14 -6.27 -19.84
CA SER A 89 12.10 -6.26 -18.74
C SER A 89 13.02 -7.48 -18.74
N GLU A 90 12.56 -8.65 -19.18
CA GLU A 90 13.40 -9.86 -19.26
C GLU A 90 14.46 -9.72 -20.36
N GLY A 91 14.05 -9.27 -21.54
CA GLY A 91 14.97 -8.96 -22.63
C GLY A 91 16.00 -7.87 -22.25
N ALA A 92 15.57 -6.85 -21.50
CA ALA A 92 16.45 -5.82 -20.98
C ALA A 92 17.51 -6.39 -20.03
N ILE A 93 17.09 -7.17 -19.02
CA ILE A 93 17.99 -7.83 -18.06
C ILE A 93 19.05 -8.66 -18.79
N LEU A 94 18.63 -9.51 -19.75
CA LEU A 94 19.56 -10.34 -20.51
C LEU A 94 20.62 -9.51 -21.24
N ASN A 95 20.20 -8.40 -21.87
CA ASN A 95 21.12 -7.58 -22.64
C ASN A 95 22.04 -6.73 -21.75
N TYR A 96 21.57 -6.22 -20.61
CA TYR A 96 22.44 -5.58 -19.61
C TYR A 96 23.47 -6.56 -19.04
N GLN A 97 23.09 -7.81 -18.74
CA GLN A 97 24.02 -8.84 -18.29
C GLN A 97 25.10 -9.13 -19.34
N LYS A 98 24.74 -9.23 -20.63
CA LYS A 98 25.71 -9.38 -21.74
C LYS A 98 26.64 -8.18 -21.83
N ALA A 99 26.12 -6.96 -21.71
CA ALA A 99 26.93 -5.75 -21.68
C ALA A 99 27.98 -5.78 -20.59
N ILE A 100 27.58 -6.16 -19.37
CA ILE A 100 28.44 -6.32 -18.18
C ILE A 100 29.45 -7.44 -18.38
N GLN A 101 29.06 -8.56 -18.98
CA GLN A 101 29.99 -9.66 -19.28
C GLN A 101 31.09 -9.26 -20.23
N ILE A 102 30.78 -8.41 -21.23
CA ILE A 102 31.76 -7.88 -22.20
C ILE A 102 32.60 -6.78 -21.55
N LYS A 103 31.99 -5.88 -20.80
CA LYS A 103 32.62 -4.72 -20.15
C LYS A 103 32.22 -4.64 -18.68
N PRO A 104 32.99 -5.29 -17.77
CA PRO A 104 32.63 -5.39 -16.34
C PRO A 104 32.67 -4.07 -15.56
N ASP A 105 33.21 -3.02 -16.13
CA ASP A 105 33.29 -1.67 -15.54
C ASP A 105 32.22 -0.71 -16.08
N LEU A 106 31.22 -1.21 -16.82
CA LEU A 106 30.14 -0.39 -17.38
C LEU A 106 29.11 -0.06 -16.30
N VAL A 107 29.38 0.99 -15.51
CA VAL A 107 28.56 1.43 -14.35
C VAL A 107 27.09 1.56 -14.69
N VAL A 108 26.77 2.25 -15.81
CA VAL A 108 25.38 2.49 -16.23
C VAL A 108 24.61 1.19 -16.54
N ALA A 109 25.30 0.12 -16.93
CA ALA A 109 24.65 -1.17 -17.17
C ALA A 109 24.24 -1.84 -15.86
N TYR A 110 25.03 -1.75 -14.80
CA TYR A 110 24.65 -2.22 -13.48
C TYR A 110 23.47 -1.42 -12.91
N PHE A 111 23.49 -0.11 -13.05
CA PHE A 111 22.40 0.75 -12.58
C PHE A 111 21.08 0.40 -13.28
N ASN A 112 21.08 0.32 -14.62
CA ASN A 112 19.87 -0.02 -15.37
C ASN A 112 19.42 -1.47 -15.15
N LEU A 113 20.34 -2.40 -14.91
CA LEU A 113 20.04 -3.76 -14.49
C LEU A 113 19.31 -3.76 -13.14
N GLY A 114 19.76 -2.93 -12.19
CA GLY A 114 19.09 -2.71 -10.91
C GLY A 114 17.65 -2.20 -11.08
N ILE A 115 17.45 -1.21 -11.94
CA ILE A 115 16.10 -0.69 -12.28
C ILE A 115 15.22 -1.80 -12.87
N ALA A 116 15.74 -2.59 -13.80
CA ALA A 116 14.99 -3.67 -14.43
C ALA A 116 14.63 -4.78 -13.43
N TYR A 117 15.52 -5.13 -12.49
CA TYR A 117 15.20 -6.07 -11.40
C TYR A 117 14.15 -5.49 -10.45
N GLN A 118 14.25 -4.21 -10.08
CA GLN A 118 13.31 -3.54 -9.20
C GLN A 118 11.89 -3.52 -9.83
N SER A 119 11.77 -3.26 -11.13
CA SER A 119 10.48 -3.29 -11.84
C SER A 119 9.81 -4.67 -11.84
N GLN A 120 10.58 -5.74 -11.65
CA GLN A 120 10.11 -7.12 -11.49
C GLN A 120 10.02 -7.57 -10.02
N SER A 121 10.12 -6.64 -9.06
CA SER A 121 10.14 -6.92 -7.62
C SER A 121 11.24 -7.89 -7.18
N GLN A 122 12.33 -8.03 -7.97
CA GLN A 122 13.50 -8.84 -7.62
C GLN A 122 14.48 -7.99 -6.79
N PHE A 123 14.04 -7.59 -5.59
CA PHE A 123 14.71 -6.58 -4.77
C PHE A 123 16.14 -6.94 -4.39
N ASP A 124 16.43 -8.19 -4.01
CA ASP A 124 17.79 -8.60 -3.65
C ASP A 124 18.78 -8.48 -4.81
N LYS A 125 18.33 -8.81 -6.03
CA LYS A 125 19.16 -8.65 -7.22
C LYS A 125 19.35 -7.18 -7.58
N ALA A 126 18.32 -6.35 -7.38
CA ALA A 126 18.42 -4.90 -7.59
C ALA A 126 19.45 -4.29 -6.62
N LEU A 127 19.40 -4.65 -5.31
CA LEU A 127 20.38 -4.23 -4.33
C LEU A 127 21.83 -4.60 -4.74
N GLY A 128 22.04 -5.85 -5.21
CA GLY A 128 23.33 -6.31 -5.71
C GLY A 128 23.85 -5.47 -6.87
N ALA A 129 22.97 -5.16 -7.83
CA ALA A 129 23.31 -4.38 -9.00
C ALA A 129 23.64 -2.90 -8.65
N TYR A 130 22.80 -2.25 -7.81
CA TYR A 130 23.08 -0.88 -7.36
C TYR A 130 24.36 -0.79 -6.52
N LYS A 131 24.61 -1.74 -5.61
CA LYS A 131 25.86 -1.79 -4.83
C LYS A 131 27.09 -1.92 -5.74
N LYS A 132 26.99 -2.69 -6.83
CA LYS A 132 28.07 -2.82 -7.78
C LYS A 132 28.30 -1.55 -8.61
N ALA A 133 27.22 -0.84 -8.99
CA ALA A 133 27.34 0.48 -9.63
C ALA A 133 28.06 1.48 -8.69
N ILE A 134 27.71 1.50 -7.40
CA ILE A 134 28.33 2.36 -6.38
C ILE A 134 29.80 1.97 -6.11
N GLU A 135 30.12 0.68 -6.12
CA GLU A 135 31.51 0.21 -5.96
C GLU A 135 32.39 0.73 -7.11
N LEU A 136 31.87 0.71 -8.34
CA LEU A 136 32.58 1.20 -9.51
C LEU A 136 32.66 2.73 -9.58
N GLU A 137 31.58 3.40 -9.17
CA GLU A 137 31.47 4.86 -9.15
C GLU A 137 30.82 5.34 -7.84
N PRO A 138 31.59 5.57 -6.76
CA PRO A 138 31.08 5.99 -5.46
C PRO A 138 30.32 7.33 -5.48
N GLY A 139 30.56 8.17 -6.48
CA GLY A 139 29.88 9.44 -6.70
C GLY A 139 28.55 9.36 -7.48
N PHE A 140 28.07 8.16 -7.79
CA PHE A 140 26.84 7.98 -8.54
C PHE A 140 25.60 8.15 -7.64
N TYR A 141 25.17 9.40 -7.47
CA TYR A 141 24.09 9.74 -6.51
C TYR A 141 22.75 9.07 -6.82
N GLU A 142 22.41 8.86 -8.10
CA GLU A 142 21.19 8.16 -8.49
C GLU A 142 21.19 6.69 -8.03
N ALA A 143 22.34 6.03 -8.07
CA ALA A 143 22.45 4.65 -7.58
C ALA A 143 22.25 4.59 -6.06
N HIS A 144 22.79 5.54 -5.29
CA HIS A 144 22.51 5.67 -3.85
C HIS A 144 21.03 5.94 -3.59
N GLY A 145 20.38 6.83 -4.36
CA GLY A 145 18.96 7.11 -4.26
C GLY A 145 18.09 5.89 -4.55
N SER A 146 18.41 5.15 -5.62
CA SER A 146 17.68 3.92 -6.00
C SER A 146 17.88 2.80 -4.98
N LEU A 147 19.09 2.65 -4.44
CA LEU A 147 19.40 1.73 -3.35
C LEU A 147 18.52 2.03 -2.12
N GLY A 148 18.42 3.31 -1.73
CA GLY A 148 17.54 3.76 -0.64
C GLY A 148 16.08 3.46 -0.90
N THR A 149 15.61 3.61 -2.14
CA THR A 149 14.22 3.29 -2.52
C THR A 149 13.92 1.79 -2.36
N VAL A 150 14.85 0.90 -2.73
CA VAL A 150 14.65 -0.54 -2.53
C VAL A 150 14.61 -0.90 -1.05
N TYR A 151 15.52 -0.35 -0.24
CA TYR A 151 15.48 -0.55 1.23
C TYR A 151 14.18 -0.05 1.85
N LEU A 152 13.67 1.10 1.38
CA LEU A 152 12.39 1.65 1.85
C LEU A 152 11.23 0.69 1.58
N VAL A 153 11.18 0.09 0.39
CA VAL A 153 10.15 -0.89 0.02
C VAL A 153 10.26 -2.18 0.85
N GLN A 154 11.48 -2.58 1.22
CA GLN A 154 11.71 -3.75 2.09
C GLN A 154 11.46 -3.47 3.58
N GLY A 155 11.19 -2.22 3.97
CA GLY A 155 11.01 -1.81 5.37
C GLY A 155 12.31 -1.61 6.15
N GLU A 156 13.45 -1.62 5.46
CA GLU A 156 14.79 -1.40 6.03
C GLU A 156 15.07 0.11 6.11
N PHE A 157 14.33 0.79 7.00
CA PHE A 157 14.28 2.26 7.03
C PHE A 157 15.61 2.92 7.35
N ASP A 158 16.41 2.34 8.25
CA ASP A 158 17.73 2.88 8.61
C ASP A 158 18.70 2.89 7.42
N GLU A 159 18.75 1.79 6.66
CA GLU A 159 19.58 1.68 5.46
C GLU A 159 19.06 2.57 4.33
N ALA A 160 17.75 2.76 4.23
CA ALA A 160 17.14 3.71 3.30
C ALA A 160 17.57 5.15 3.61
N ILE A 161 17.43 5.59 4.86
CA ILE A 161 17.85 6.92 5.34
C ILE A 161 19.32 7.16 5.07
N LYS A 162 20.20 6.18 5.39
CA LYS A 162 21.63 6.26 5.15
C LYS A 162 21.94 6.43 3.66
N SER A 163 21.27 5.67 2.80
CA SER A 163 21.46 5.71 1.35
C SER A 163 20.99 7.05 0.77
N PHE A 164 19.82 7.57 1.18
CA PHE A 164 19.35 8.88 0.75
C PHE A 164 20.24 10.03 1.23
N LYS A 165 20.72 9.98 2.47
CA LYS A 165 21.70 10.96 2.98
C LYS A 165 22.99 10.95 2.16
N GLN A 166 23.48 9.77 1.77
CA GLN A 166 24.67 9.67 0.93
C GLN A 166 24.41 10.24 -0.48
N SER A 167 23.25 9.95 -1.10
CA SER A 167 22.84 10.56 -2.37
C SER A 167 22.84 12.09 -2.29
N LEU A 168 22.23 12.64 -1.24
CA LEU A 168 22.13 14.08 -1.01
C LEU A 168 23.49 14.75 -0.69
N LYS A 169 24.40 14.03 -0.05
CA LYS A 169 25.78 14.52 0.19
C LYS A 169 26.54 14.69 -1.12
N ILE A 170 26.30 13.84 -2.10
CA ILE A 170 26.93 13.91 -3.42
C ILE A 170 26.25 15.00 -4.27
N GLN A 171 24.94 14.97 -4.33
CA GLN A 171 24.14 15.97 -5.05
C GLN A 171 22.89 16.34 -4.26
N ASP A 172 22.76 17.63 -3.95
CA ASP A 172 21.61 18.18 -3.23
C ASP A 172 20.47 18.49 -4.21
N HIS A 173 19.36 17.69 -4.12
CA HIS A 173 18.26 17.78 -5.07
C HIS A 173 16.90 17.46 -4.42
N ALA A 174 15.80 18.02 -4.97
CA ALA A 174 14.45 17.91 -4.42
C ALA A 174 14.00 16.46 -4.18
N ARG A 175 14.19 15.58 -5.16
CA ARG A 175 13.76 14.17 -5.08
C ARG A 175 14.44 13.40 -3.96
N GLY A 176 15.73 13.68 -3.70
CA GLY A 176 16.47 13.07 -2.60
C GLY A 176 15.91 13.46 -1.24
N HIS A 177 15.59 14.73 -1.04
CA HIS A 177 14.94 15.23 0.18
C HIS A 177 13.53 14.67 0.35
N PHE A 178 12.75 14.58 -0.72
CA PHE A 178 11.42 13.96 -0.69
C PHE A 178 11.49 12.48 -0.25
N ASN A 179 12.39 11.71 -0.86
CA ASN A 179 12.57 10.29 -0.52
C ASN A 179 13.08 10.09 0.92
N LEU A 180 13.98 10.97 1.39
CA LEU A 180 14.44 10.98 2.78
C LEU A 180 13.29 11.27 3.74
N GLY A 181 12.42 12.23 3.41
CA GLY A 181 11.21 12.51 4.17
C GLY A 181 10.27 11.30 4.25
N ASN A 182 10.06 10.61 3.13
CA ASN A 182 9.25 9.38 3.11
C ASN A 182 9.85 8.28 4.01
N ALA A 183 11.16 8.12 4.02
CA ALA A 183 11.83 7.14 4.88
C ALA A 183 11.64 7.49 6.37
N TYR A 184 11.81 8.73 6.76
CA TYR A 184 11.53 9.19 8.12
C TYR A 184 10.06 9.02 8.52
N ARG A 185 9.12 9.38 7.63
CA ARG A 185 7.69 9.21 7.88
C ARG A 185 7.33 7.74 8.13
N ASN A 186 7.84 6.82 7.33
CA ASN A 186 7.59 5.39 7.49
C ASN A 186 8.22 4.81 8.77
N GLN A 187 9.26 5.44 9.29
CA GLN A 187 9.87 5.11 10.59
C GLN A 187 9.12 5.77 11.77
N GLY A 188 8.17 6.68 11.50
CA GLY A 188 7.41 7.42 12.52
C GLY A 188 8.08 8.73 12.98
N HIS A 189 9.19 9.12 12.38
CA HIS A 189 9.92 10.35 12.69
C HIS A 189 9.34 11.53 11.90
N LEU A 190 8.15 11.99 12.30
CA LEU A 190 7.38 12.99 11.56
C LEU A 190 8.05 14.35 11.47
N GLU A 191 8.76 14.78 12.52
CA GLU A 191 9.49 16.05 12.55
C GLU A 191 10.57 16.10 11.47
N GLU A 192 11.43 15.07 11.43
CA GLU A 192 12.51 14.93 10.44
C GLU A 192 11.96 14.76 9.03
N ALA A 193 10.80 14.10 8.90
CA ALA A 193 10.11 13.98 7.62
C ALA A 193 9.68 15.36 7.10
N ILE A 194 9.01 16.17 7.91
CA ILE A 194 8.56 17.53 7.55
C ILE A 194 9.75 18.41 7.20
N GLN A 195 10.84 18.37 7.97
CA GLN A 195 12.06 19.12 7.66
C GLN A 195 12.64 18.73 6.30
N SER A 196 12.66 17.43 6.00
CA SER A 196 13.14 16.91 4.70
C SER A 196 12.23 17.36 3.55
N TYR A 197 10.92 17.30 3.72
CA TYR A 197 9.97 17.78 2.71
C TYR A 197 10.07 19.31 2.48
N ARG A 198 10.26 20.09 3.52
CA ARG A 198 10.50 21.55 3.38
C ARG A 198 11.74 21.83 2.54
N LYS A 199 12.84 21.08 2.74
CA LYS A 199 14.03 21.18 1.87
C LYS A 199 13.75 20.78 0.41
N ALA A 200 12.88 19.80 0.19
CA ALA A 200 12.44 19.47 -1.16
C ALA A 200 11.70 20.64 -1.83
N LEU A 201 10.82 21.34 -1.10
CA LEU A 201 10.11 22.53 -1.57
C LEU A 201 11.04 23.73 -1.81
N GLU A 202 12.12 23.91 -1.02
CA GLU A 202 13.14 24.94 -1.30
C GLU A 202 13.76 24.77 -2.68
N LYS A 203 13.88 23.51 -3.16
CA LYS A 203 14.41 23.19 -4.47
C LYS A 203 13.34 23.19 -5.57
N ASN A 204 12.10 22.84 -5.25
CA ASN A 204 10.96 22.84 -6.17
C ASN A 204 9.71 23.40 -5.47
N PRO A 205 9.51 24.72 -5.45
CA PRO A 205 8.42 25.36 -4.70
C PRO A 205 7.01 25.05 -5.23
N GLN A 206 6.87 24.58 -6.46
CA GLN A 206 5.58 24.29 -7.11
C GLN A 206 5.30 22.78 -7.15
N ASP A 207 5.61 22.06 -6.05
CA ASP A 207 5.41 20.61 -5.95
C ASP A 207 4.19 20.29 -5.07
N ALA A 208 3.05 20.07 -5.73
CA ALA A 208 1.79 19.74 -5.06
C ALA A 208 1.88 18.45 -4.23
N GLU A 209 2.66 17.44 -4.68
CA GLU A 209 2.84 16.19 -3.96
C GLU A 209 3.56 16.44 -2.63
N VAL A 210 4.64 17.22 -2.66
CA VAL A 210 5.40 17.55 -1.45
C VAL A 210 4.55 18.37 -0.47
N CYS A 211 3.78 19.36 -0.95
CA CYS A 211 2.85 20.10 -0.10
C CYS A 211 1.82 19.18 0.55
N SER A 212 1.30 18.21 -0.21
CA SER A 212 0.30 17.25 0.29
C SER A 212 0.86 16.35 1.39
N VAL A 213 2.09 15.82 1.25
CA VAL A 213 2.69 14.96 2.28
C VAL A 213 3.14 15.72 3.52
N ILE A 214 3.47 17.04 3.40
CA ILE A 214 3.68 17.90 4.57
C ILE A 214 2.36 18.05 5.35
N GLY A 215 1.27 18.31 4.65
CA GLY A 215 -0.05 18.42 5.27
C GLY A 215 -0.47 17.15 5.99
N ASP A 216 -0.28 15.99 5.37
CA ASP A 216 -0.52 14.68 5.96
C ASP A 216 0.33 14.45 7.23
N ALA A 217 1.63 14.72 7.17
CA ALA A 217 2.51 14.56 8.31
C ALA A 217 2.16 15.48 9.49
N LEU A 218 1.83 16.76 9.22
CA LEU A 218 1.38 17.73 10.22
C LEU A 218 0.05 17.30 10.85
N TRP A 219 -0.86 16.74 10.07
CA TRP A 219 -2.12 16.22 10.59
C TRP A 219 -1.87 15.08 11.59
N HIS A 220 -0.99 14.15 11.25
CA HIS A 220 -0.60 13.07 12.17
C HIS A 220 0.13 13.57 13.43
N GLN A 221 0.74 14.75 13.40
CA GLN A 221 1.29 15.43 14.59
C GLN A 221 0.22 16.16 15.41
N GLY A 222 -1.01 16.30 14.92
CA GLY A 222 -2.08 17.07 15.56
C GLY A 222 -2.08 18.56 15.21
N GLU A 223 -1.22 19.01 14.29
CA GLU A 223 -1.11 20.40 13.83
C GLU A 223 -2.20 20.72 12.77
N ILE A 224 -3.47 20.63 13.20
CA ILE A 224 -4.66 20.65 12.34
C ILE A 224 -4.74 21.88 11.42
N VAL A 225 -4.41 23.07 11.94
CA VAL A 225 -4.52 24.33 11.19
C VAL A 225 -3.48 24.41 10.07
N GLU A 226 -2.23 24.06 10.37
CA GLU A 226 -1.16 24.02 9.37
C GLU A 226 -1.39 22.91 8.35
N ALA A 227 -1.82 21.72 8.78
CA ALA A 227 -2.16 20.61 7.91
C ALA A 227 -3.18 21.03 6.83
N ASN A 228 -4.31 21.66 7.26
CA ASN A 228 -5.32 22.14 6.32
C ASN A 228 -4.76 23.16 5.33
N ARG A 229 -3.88 24.07 5.79
CA ARG A 229 -3.24 25.07 4.93
C ARG A 229 -2.39 24.41 3.83
N TRP A 230 -1.53 23.45 4.21
CA TRP A 230 -0.66 22.77 3.26
C TRP A 230 -1.41 21.88 2.26
N LEU A 231 -2.46 21.19 2.71
CA LEU A 231 -3.31 20.38 1.83
C LEU A 231 -4.04 21.26 0.80
N ARG A 232 -4.53 22.45 1.22
CA ARG A 232 -5.14 23.41 0.29
C ARG A 232 -4.14 24.07 -0.65
N GLU A 233 -2.92 24.32 -0.20
CA GLU A 233 -1.82 24.79 -1.06
C GLU A 233 -1.52 23.76 -2.16
N ALA A 234 -1.47 22.48 -1.83
CA ALA A 234 -1.29 21.40 -2.81
C ALA A 234 -2.38 21.43 -3.91
N ILE A 235 -3.64 21.65 -3.51
CA ILE A 235 -4.78 21.77 -4.46
C ILE A 235 -4.67 23.07 -5.28
N SER A 236 -4.18 24.16 -4.70
CA SER A 236 -4.02 25.43 -5.45
C SER A 236 -2.95 25.32 -6.54
N ILE A 237 -1.89 24.54 -6.30
CA ILE A 237 -0.83 24.26 -7.28
C ILE A 237 -1.33 23.32 -8.39
N ASN A 238 -2.01 22.25 -8.03
CA ASN A 238 -2.56 21.27 -8.98
C ASN A 238 -3.93 20.77 -8.51
N PRO A 239 -5.04 21.39 -8.98
CA PRO A 239 -6.40 21.01 -8.58
C PRO A 239 -6.80 19.57 -8.92
N GLU A 240 -6.18 18.99 -9.93
CA GLU A 240 -6.47 17.62 -10.37
C GLU A 240 -5.48 16.58 -9.81
N ASN A 241 -4.56 16.98 -8.91
CA ASN A 241 -3.62 16.04 -8.33
C ASN A 241 -4.36 14.98 -7.49
N PRO A 242 -4.32 13.69 -7.87
CA PRO A 242 -5.13 12.66 -7.20
C PRO A 242 -4.75 12.49 -5.73
N ILE A 243 -3.46 12.52 -5.40
CA ILE A 243 -2.95 12.33 -4.02
C ILE A 243 -3.35 13.50 -3.13
N ALA A 244 -3.17 14.74 -3.62
CA ALA A 244 -3.53 15.94 -2.85
C ALA A 244 -5.03 15.98 -2.56
N ASN A 245 -5.88 15.65 -3.56
CA ASN A 245 -7.32 15.56 -3.37
C ASN A 245 -7.70 14.46 -2.37
N TYR A 246 -7.09 13.27 -2.46
CA TYR A 246 -7.37 12.18 -1.52
C TYR A 246 -6.98 12.56 -0.08
N ASN A 247 -5.79 13.12 0.12
CA ASN A 247 -5.33 13.52 1.45
C ASN A 247 -6.19 14.64 2.05
N LEU A 248 -6.58 15.65 1.26
CA LEU A 248 -7.50 16.68 1.74
C LEU A 248 -8.88 16.11 2.04
N ALA A 249 -9.39 15.21 1.21
CA ALA A 249 -10.65 14.53 1.45
C ALA A 249 -10.63 13.74 2.77
N THR A 250 -9.57 12.96 3.01
CA THR A 250 -9.39 12.17 4.24
C THR A 250 -9.29 13.08 5.47
N PHE A 251 -8.50 14.14 5.37
CA PHE A 251 -8.43 15.16 6.43
C PHE A 251 -9.80 15.78 6.75
N LEU A 252 -10.57 16.14 5.74
CA LEU A 252 -11.92 16.70 5.91
C LEU A 252 -12.90 15.68 6.48
N HIS A 253 -12.82 14.44 6.03
CA HIS A 253 -13.60 13.31 6.52
C HIS A 253 -13.40 13.10 8.04
N ASP A 254 -12.14 13.02 8.49
CA ASP A 254 -11.81 12.80 9.90
C ASP A 254 -12.20 13.99 10.78
N ASN A 255 -12.23 15.19 10.19
CA ASN A 255 -12.78 16.38 10.84
C ASN A 255 -14.32 16.52 10.65
N LYS A 256 -15.02 15.46 10.23
CA LYS A 256 -16.47 15.38 10.04
C LYS A 256 -17.05 16.41 9.05
N LYS A 257 -16.23 16.95 8.14
CA LYS A 257 -16.63 17.83 7.05
C LYS A 257 -16.98 17.03 5.80
N PHE A 258 -17.94 16.14 5.94
CA PHE A 258 -18.27 15.11 4.94
C PHE A 258 -18.72 15.70 3.59
N GLN A 259 -19.45 16.83 3.60
CA GLN A 259 -19.88 17.48 2.37
C GLN A 259 -18.70 17.94 1.51
N ASP A 260 -17.70 18.57 2.15
CA ASP A 260 -16.51 19.03 1.45
C ASP A 260 -15.64 17.83 1.02
N ALA A 261 -15.50 16.80 1.89
CA ALA A 261 -14.73 15.61 1.61
C ALA A 261 -15.22 14.86 0.37
N TYR A 262 -16.54 14.77 0.17
CA TYR A 262 -17.16 14.11 -0.98
C TYR A 262 -16.62 14.61 -2.31
N GLU A 263 -16.56 15.94 -2.49
CA GLU A 263 -16.10 16.53 -3.75
C GLU A 263 -14.63 16.18 -4.05
N PHE A 264 -13.76 16.24 -3.03
CA PHE A 264 -12.34 15.91 -3.19
C PHE A 264 -12.11 14.41 -3.42
N TYR A 265 -12.87 13.51 -2.79
CA TYR A 265 -12.80 12.08 -3.10
C TYR A 265 -13.14 11.81 -4.56
N LYS A 266 -14.17 12.44 -5.11
CA LYS A 266 -14.55 12.28 -6.52
C LYS A 266 -13.47 12.73 -7.50
N VAL A 267 -12.73 13.78 -7.19
CA VAL A 267 -11.61 14.24 -8.02
C VAL A 267 -10.44 13.28 -7.91
N SER A 268 -10.16 12.75 -6.72
CA SER A 268 -8.98 11.89 -6.47
C SER A 268 -8.97 10.60 -7.29
N GLN A 269 -10.11 9.91 -7.34
CA GLN A 269 -10.29 8.57 -7.96
C GLN A 269 -9.21 7.54 -7.55
N LEU A 270 -8.66 7.67 -6.34
CA LEU A 270 -7.64 6.80 -5.78
C LEU A 270 -8.21 5.83 -4.75
N ASN A 271 -7.66 4.62 -4.72
CA ASN A 271 -7.94 3.61 -3.70
C ASN A 271 -9.45 3.29 -3.57
N ASP A 272 -10.02 3.57 -2.40
CA ASP A 272 -11.40 3.35 -1.97
C ASP A 272 -12.26 4.62 -2.06
N TRP A 273 -11.94 5.55 -2.96
CA TRP A 273 -12.62 6.84 -3.08
C TRP A 273 -14.14 6.72 -3.24
N GLU A 274 -14.64 5.70 -3.99
CA GLU A 274 -16.08 5.52 -4.22
C GLU A 274 -16.80 5.19 -2.90
N GLU A 275 -16.26 4.29 -2.11
CA GLU A 275 -16.82 3.90 -0.81
C GLU A 275 -16.78 5.07 0.18
N ARG A 276 -15.69 5.83 0.20
CA ARG A 276 -15.57 7.02 1.06
C ARG A 276 -16.48 8.16 0.62
N ALA A 277 -16.64 8.36 -0.68
CA ALA A 277 -17.62 9.32 -1.21
C ALA A 277 -19.05 8.90 -0.84
N LEU A 278 -19.39 7.62 -0.97
CA LEU A 278 -20.69 7.09 -0.53
C LEU A 278 -20.88 7.26 0.98
N TYR A 279 -19.85 7.00 1.79
CA TYR A 279 -19.91 7.26 3.22
C TYR A 279 -20.25 8.73 3.52
N CYS A 280 -19.61 9.68 2.83
CA CYS A 280 -19.88 11.11 2.99
C CYS A 280 -21.32 11.48 2.63
N LEU A 281 -21.84 10.97 1.51
CA LEU A 281 -23.24 11.16 1.13
C LEU A 281 -24.21 10.59 2.17
N TYR A 282 -23.88 9.40 2.70
CA TYR A 282 -24.70 8.76 3.72
C TYR A 282 -24.73 9.56 5.02
N LYS A 283 -23.58 9.99 5.51
CA LYS A 283 -23.45 10.82 6.73
C LYS A 283 -24.15 12.18 6.60
N THR A 284 -24.18 12.74 5.39
CA THR A 284 -24.88 14.01 5.09
C THR A 284 -26.37 13.85 4.72
N LYS A 285 -26.89 12.62 4.80
CA LYS A 285 -28.29 12.27 4.50
C LYS A 285 -28.74 12.58 3.06
N GLN A 286 -27.81 12.60 2.13
CA GLN A 286 -28.09 12.78 0.70
C GLN A 286 -28.51 11.44 0.05
N PHE A 287 -29.58 10.85 0.56
CA PHE A 287 -29.96 9.47 0.26
C PHE A 287 -30.32 9.22 -1.20
N ASP A 288 -30.88 10.19 -1.92
CA ASP A 288 -31.23 10.04 -3.34
C ASP A 288 -29.95 9.90 -4.21
N ILE A 289 -28.96 10.73 -3.94
CA ILE A 289 -27.67 10.66 -4.64
C ILE A 289 -26.93 9.38 -4.21
N PHE A 290 -26.93 9.09 -2.91
CA PHE A 290 -26.33 7.88 -2.37
C PHE A 290 -26.88 6.62 -3.04
N GLU A 291 -28.21 6.44 -3.15
CA GLU A 291 -28.81 5.25 -3.74
C GLU A 291 -28.40 5.06 -5.22
N LYS A 292 -28.34 6.17 -5.95
CA LYS A 292 -27.90 6.16 -7.35
C LYS A 292 -26.42 5.76 -7.49
N GLU A 293 -25.53 6.38 -6.72
CA GLU A 293 -24.09 6.09 -6.78
C GLU A 293 -23.77 4.70 -6.19
N LEU A 294 -24.47 4.28 -5.12
CA LEU A 294 -24.38 2.92 -4.58
C LEU A 294 -24.70 1.87 -5.65
N SER A 295 -25.75 2.08 -6.45
CA SER A 295 -26.14 1.14 -7.51
C SER A 295 -25.05 0.98 -8.58
N VAL A 296 -24.25 2.01 -8.81
CA VAL A 296 -23.10 1.96 -9.73
C VAL A 296 -21.91 1.23 -9.07
N ALA A 297 -21.60 1.58 -7.82
CA ALA A 297 -20.46 1.02 -7.10
C ALA A 297 -20.59 -0.50 -6.89
N ILE A 298 -21.77 -1.00 -6.49
CA ILE A 298 -21.99 -2.44 -6.30
C ILE A 298 -21.89 -3.25 -7.59
N GLY A 299 -22.09 -2.61 -8.75
CA GLY A 299 -21.88 -3.25 -10.06
C GLY A 299 -20.40 -3.44 -10.45
N LYS A 300 -19.50 -2.68 -9.81
CA LYS A 300 -18.06 -2.71 -10.11
C LYS A 300 -17.25 -3.54 -9.11
N LYS A 301 -17.64 -3.54 -7.85
CA LYS A 301 -16.89 -4.11 -6.73
C LYS A 301 -17.72 -5.14 -5.98
N ASN A 302 -17.19 -6.35 -5.86
CA ASN A 302 -17.91 -7.46 -5.22
C ASN A 302 -17.40 -7.77 -3.80
N THR A 303 -16.40 -7.04 -3.29
CA THR A 303 -15.62 -7.48 -2.14
C THR A 303 -15.19 -6.35 -1.19
N SER A 304 -15.96 -5.23 -1.12
CA SER A 304 -15.66 -4.12 -0.21
C SER A 304 -16.46 -4.22 1.10
N PRO A 305 -15.82 -4.38 2.26
CA PRO A 305 -16.49 -4.39 3.57
C PRO A 305 -17.19 -3.07 3.88
N LEU A 306 -16.59 -1.92 3.56
CA LEU A 306 -17.21 -0.61 3.79
C LEU A 306 -18.48 -0.44 2.93
N LEU A 307 -18.41 -0.84 1.65
CA LEU A 307 -19.58 -0.82 0.78
C LEU A 307 -20.68 -1.76 1.29
N ALA A 308 -20.32 -2.94 1.82
CA ALA A 308 -21.26 -3.87 2.42
C ALA A 308 -21.96 -3.26 3.64
N THR A 309 -21.21 -2.61 4.52
CA THR A 309 -21.76 -1.93 5.69
C THR A 309 -22.76 -0.84 5.28
N LEU A 310 -22.40 0.01 4.32
CA LEU A 310 -23.25 1.09 3.82
C LEU A 310 -24.52 0.54 3.17
N SER A 311 -24.39 -0.49 2.32
CA SER A 311 -25.52 -1.11 1.61
C SER A 311 -26.49 -1.79 2.60
N THR A 312 -25.98 -2.58 3.53
CA THR A 312 -26.78 -3.28 4.55
C THR A 312 -27.49 -2.29 5.47
N HIS A 313 -26.76 -1.28 5.99
CA HIS A 313 -27.38 -0.28 6.85
C HIS A 313 -28.47 0.52 6.10
N TYR A 314 -28.19 0.95 4.86
CA TYR A 314 -29.19 1.64 4.04
C TYR A 314 -30.42 0.78 3.79
N ALA A 315 -30.23 -0.49 3.45
CA ALA A 315 -31.35 -1.42 3.20
C ALA A 315 -32.21 -1.61 4.45
N LYS A 316 -31.61 -1.82 5.62
CA LYS A 316 -32.31 -1.94 6.90
C LYS A 316 -33.00 -0.62 7.26
N ASN A 317 -32.31 0.52 7.15
CA ASN A 317 -32.80 1.85 7.51
C ASN A 317 -34.03 2.30 6.71
N PHE A 318 -34.21 1.81 5.49
CA PHE A 318 -35.33 2.14 4.61
C PHE A 318 -36.27 0.96 4.31
N HIS A 319 -36.12 -0.16 5.04
CA HIS A 319 -36.89 -1.40 4.82
C HIS A 319 -36.84 -1.88 3.35
N LYS A 320 -35.65 -1.73 2.71
CA LYS A 320 -35.39 -2.16 1.34
C LYS A 320 -34.63 -3.49 1.34
N LYS A 321 -34.62 -4.18 0.18
CA LYS A 321 -33.75 -5.32 -0.01
C LYS A 321 -32.31 -4.83 -0.24
N ASP A 322 -31.35 -5.41 0.48
CA ASP A 322 -29.94 -5.20 0.19
C ASP A 322 -29.62 -5.79 -1.20
N ARG A 323 -29.07 -4.95 -2.08
CA ARG A 323 -28.72 -5.33 -3.46
C ARG A 323 -27.27 -5.79 -3.60
N TYR A 324 -26.47 -5.55 -2.58
CA TYR A 324 -25.06 -5.91 -2.58
C TYR A 324 -24.87 -7.30 -1.97
N ASN A 325 -24.68 -8.31 -2.82
CA ASN A 325 -24.54 -9.70 -2.39
C ASN A 325 -23.16 -10.03 -1.82
N PHE A 326 -22.47 -9.07 -1.20
CA PHE A 326 -21.23 -9.38 -0.49
C PHE A 326 -21.54 -10.16 0.80
N CYS A 327 -22.27 -9.54 1.70
CA CYS A 327 -22.66 -10.10 2.99
C CYS A 327 -24.01 -9.53 3.45
N PRO A 328 -25.15 -9.89 2.79
CA PRO A 328 -26.44 -9.22 2.95
C PRO A 328 -27.08 -9.39 4.33
N ASP A 329 -26.69 -10.42 5.08
CA ASP A 329 -27.05 -10.65 6.49
C ASP A 329 -25.79 -10.94 7.30
N PRO A 330 -24.98 -9.92 7.60
CA PRO A 330 -23.67 -10.12 8.18
C PRO A 330 -23.70 -10.71 9.60
N LEU A 331 -24.78 -10.54 10.35
CA LEU A 331 -24.91 -11.15 11.69
C LEU A 331 -25.15 -12.66 11.63
N HIS A 332 -25.65 -13.19 10.51
CA HIS A 332 -25.74 -14.64 10.28
C HIS A 332 -24.35 -15.30 10.30
N PHE A 333 -23.33 -14.63 9.80
CA PHE A 333 -21.97 -15.13 9.69
C PHE A 333 -21.12 -14.90 10.94
N VAL A 334 -21.74 -14.57 12.07
CA VAL A 334 -21.02 -14.49 13.36
C VAL A 334 -20.85 -15.88 13.93
N PHE A 335 -19.62 -16.23 14.26
CA PHE A 335 -19.25 -17.54 14.78
C PHE A 335 -18.56 -17.40 16.14
N HIS A 336 -19.02 -18.18 17.11
CA HIS A 336 -18.42 -18.30 18.43
C HIS A 336 -17.73 -19.66 18.52
N GLY A 337 -16.43 -19.65 18.75
CA GLY A 337 -15.59 -20.84 18.91
C GLY A 337 -14.76 -20.78 20.18
N GLN A 338 -13.94 -21.82 20.37
CA GLN A 338 -13.05 -21.94 21.54
C GLN A 338 -11.67 -22.39 21.11
N VAL A 339 -10.64 -21.83 21.71
CA VAL A 339 -9.25 -22.28 21.62
C VAL A 339 -9.00 -23.15 22.84
N ASP A 340 -9.12 -24.47 22.67
CA ASP A 340 -9.05 -25.46 23.76
C ASP A 340 -7.76 -25.35 24.58
N ALA A 341 -6.63 -25.08 23.91
CA ALA A 341 -5.32 -24.87 24.54
C ALA A 341 -5.28 -23.71 25.56
N LEU A 342 -6.20 -22.75 25.46
CA LEU A 342 -6.29 -21.64 26.43
C LEU A 342 -7.13 -21.99 27.67
N LYS A 343 -7.91 -23.07 27.59
CA LYS A 343 -8.79 -23.55 28.68
C LYS A 343 -8.18 -24.73 29.44
N ASP A 344 -7.26 -25.46 28.82
CA ASP A 344 -6.61 -26.62 29.46
C ASP A 344 -5.62 -26.15 30.53
N PRO A 345 -5.84 -26.47 31.81
CA PRO A 345 -4.91 -26.09 32.88
C PRO A 345 -3.51 -26.72 32.75
N LYS A 346 -3.36 -27.77 31.95
CA LYS A 346 -2.08 -28.44 31.69
C LYS A 346 -1.31 -27.78 30.53
N ASP A 347 -1.97 -26.93 29.75
CA ASP A 347 -1.36 -26.19 28.66
C ASP A 347 -0.86 -24.83 29.14
N ASN A 348 0.34 -24.46 28.76
CA ASN A 348 0.95 -23.20 29.19
C ASN A 348 0.69 -22.03 28.23
N LEU A 349 -0.12 -22.23 27.17
CA LEU A 349 -0.31 -21.20 26.13
C LEU A 349 -0.84 -19.88 26.68
N LEU A 350 -1.87 -19.95 27.54
CA LEU A 350 -2.45 -18.75 28.15
C LEU A 350 -1.41 -17.95 28.95
N GLN A 351 -0.66 -18.64 29.82
CA GLN A 351 0.36 -18.00 30.66
C GLN A 351 1.50 -17.42 29.82
N SER A 352 1.90 -18.12 28.76
CA SER A 352 2.93 -17.65 27.84
C SER A 352 2.48 -16.39 27.10
N LEU A 353 1.24 -16.34 26.58
CA LEU A 353 0.69 -15.17 25.91
C LEU A 353 0.61 -13.95 26.86
N LEU A 354 0.09 -14.12 28.07
CA LEU A 354 0.02 -13.04 29.07
C LEU A 354 1.41 -12.54 29.45
N SER A 355 2.38 -13.46 29.59
CA SER A 355 3.78 -13.12 29.85
C SER A 355 4.40 -12.34 28.69
N ASP A 356 4.19 -12.80 27.44
CA ASP A 356 4.77 -12.17 26.27
C ASP A 356 4.14 -10.78 26.01
N ILE A 357 2.84 -10.61 26.25
CA ILE A 357 2.16 -9.30 26.21
C ILE A 357 2.76 -8.33 27.24
N THR A 358 3.17 -8.83 28.42
CA THR A 358 3.69 -7.98 29.50
C THR A 358 5.15 -7.67 29.36
N LYS A 359 5.97 -8.61 28.84
CA LYS A 359 7.44 -8.53 28.79
C LYS A 359 7.98 -8.06 27.43
N ALA A 360 7.23 -8.26 26.36
CA ALA A 360 7.70 -7.90 25.04
C ALA A 360 7.80 -6.37 24.91
N ASP A 361 8.87 -5.92 24.27
CA ASP A 361 9.00 -4.54 23.78
C ASP A 361 8.03 -4.36 22.59
N ILE A 362 6.75 -4.25 22.92
CA ILE A 362 5.66 -4.05 21.97
C ILE A 362 5.24 -2.60 22.10
N SER A 363 5.47 -1.82 21.07
CA SER A 363 5.05 -0.42 21.04
C SER A 363 3.52 -0.34 21.23
N GLU A 364 3.11 0.44 22.21
CA GLU A 364 1.71 0.73 22.48
C GLU A 364 1.29 2.00 21.73
N ARG A 365 0.03 2.06 21.31
CA ARG A 365 -0.53 3.26 20.70
C ARG A 365 -1.85 3.64 21.34
N MET A 366 -2.08 4.93 21.45
CA MET A 366 -3.40 5.49 21.74
C MET A 366 -4.30 5.33 20.52
N GLN A 367 -5.54 4.94 20.74
CA GLN A 367 -6.57 4.87 19.70
C GLN A 367 -7.76 5.71 20.11
N SER A 368 -8.26 6.56 19.24
CA SER A 368 -9.36 7.49 19.53
C SER A 368 -10.68 6.80 19.93
N ARG A 369 -10.87 5.55 19.53
CA ARG A 369 -12.06 4.74 19.84
C ARG A 369 -11.94 3.91 21.12
N LEU A 370 -10.74 3.82 21.69
CA LEU A 370 -10.46 3.05 22.91
C LEU A 370 -10.43 3.97 24.13
N VAL A 371 -11.31 3.72 25.06
CA VAL A 371 -11.42 4.44 26.33
C VAL A 371 -10.88 3.57 27.46
N ASN A 372 -10.08 4.13 28.37
CA ASN A 372 -9.47 3.45 29.51
C ASN A 372 -8.79 2.13 29.15
N GLY A 373 -7.98 2.17 28.11
CA GLY A 373 -7.24 1.01 27.63
C GLY A 373 -6.06 1.39 26.75
N ILE A 374 -5.26 0.39 26.44
CA ILE A 374 -4.12 0.46 25.52
C ILE A 374 -4.22 -0.66 24.49
N GLN A 375 -3.67 -0.42 23.32
CA GLN A 375 -3.49 -1.48 22.32
C GLN A 375 -2.07 -1.48 21.78
N SER A 376 -1.61 -2.65 21.34
CA SER A 376 -0.32 -2.75 20.66
C SER A 376 -0.37 -2.21 19.24
N SER A 377 0.77 -1.75 18.73
CA SER A 377 1.02 -1.52 17.31
C SER A 377 1.57 -2.77 16.63
N GLY A 378 1.51 -2.79 15.30
CA GLY A 378 2.09 -3.86 14.48
C GLY A 378 1.22 -5.12 14.38
N ASN A 379 1.81 -6.22 13.94
CA ASN A 379 1.14 -7.50 13.75
C ASN A 379 1.78 -8.57 14.66
N LEU A 380 1.09 -8.95 15.74
CA LEU A 380 1.56 -9.91 16.73
C LEU A 380 1.85 -11.29 16.11
N PHE A 381 1.04 -11.73 15.15
CA PHE A 381 1.20 -13.05 14.55
C PHE A 381 2.38 -13.16 13.56
N LYS A 382 2.98 -12.03 13.18
CA LYS A 382 4.24 -11.97 12.42
C LYS A 382 5.49 -11.93 13.31
N ARG A 383 5.33 -11.82 14.63
CA ARG A 383 6.44 -11.85 15.59
C ARG A 383 7.06 -13.24 15.70
N LYS A 384 8.30 -13.29 16.22
CA LYS A 384 9.05 -14.55 16.41
C LYS A 384 8.65 -15.32 17.68
N ASP A 385 7.86 -14.72 18.55
CA ASP A 385 7.45 -15.30 19.84
C ASP A 385 6.61 -16.57 19.63
N PRO A 386 6.99 -17.71 20.23
CA PRO A 386 6.34 -18.99 19.98
C PRO A 386 4.87 -19.04 20.37
N SER A 387 4.45 -18.26 21.40
CA SER A 387 3.08 -18.19 21.88
C SER A 387 2.14 -17.57 20.84
N PHE A 388 2.52 -16.43 20.22
CA PHE A 388 1.74 -15.80 19.16
C PHE A 388 1.67 -16.67 17.90
N LYS A 389 2.76 -17.33 17.55
CA LYS A 389 2.78 -18.26 16.43
C LYS A 389 1.85 -19.45 16.67
N ARG A 390 1.86 -20.03 17.88
CA ARG A 390 0.96 -21.13 18.24
C ARG A 390 -0.50 -20.69 18.23
N LEU A 391 -0.80 -19.52 18.82
CA LEU A 391 -2.16 -18.98 18.81
C LEU A 391 -2.68 -18.76 17.37
N SER A 392 -1.85 -18.23 16.48
CA SER A 392 -2.24 -18.03 15.07
C SER A 392 -2.56 -19.35 14.36
N GLN A 393 -1.87 -20.45 14.71
CA GLN A 393 -2.15 -21.80 14.18
C GLN A 393 -3.50 -22.33 14.69
N GLU A 394 -3.79 -22.20 15.98
CA GLU A 394 -5.08 -22.57 16.57
C GLU A 394 -6.26 -21.80 15.93
N ILE A 395 -6.09 -20.47 15.77
CA ILE A 395 -7.10 -19.65 15.10
C ILE A 395 -7.28 -20.08 13.64
N THR A 396 -6.20 -20.40 12.93
CA THR A 396 -6.27 -20.89 11.54
C THR A 396 -7.10 -22.19 11.43
N LEU A 397 -7.00 -23.09 12.40
CA LEU A 397 -7.85 -24.30 12.44
C LEU A 397 -9.32 -23.95 12.67
N LEU A 398 -9.61 -22.99 13.53
CA LEU A 398 -10.99 -22.52 13.78
C LEU A 398 -11.58 -21.80 12.56
N ILE A 399 -10.78 -21.06 11.79
CA ILE A 399 -11.22 -20.41 10.55
C ILE A 399 -11.60 -21.47 9.49
N LYS A 400 -10.91 -22.60 9.43
CA LYS A 400 -11.30 -23.72 8.57
C LYS A 400 -12.66 -24.29 8.98
N LYS A 401 -12.90 -24.46 10.31
CA LYS A 401 -14.22 -24.88 10.83
C LYS A 401 -15.29 -23.85 10.51
N TYR A 402 -14.97 -22.55 10.63
CA TYR A 402 -15.84 -21.45 10.22
C TYR A 402 -16.27 -21.59 8.75
N TYR A 403 -15.30 -21.74 7.84
CA TYR A 403 -15.59 -21.94 6.42
C TYR A 403 -16.43 -23.20 6.17
N ASP A 404 -16.09 -24.31 6.79
CA ASP A 404 -16.86 -25.56 6.64
C ASP A 404 -18.31 -25.44 7.09
N HIS A 405 -18.58 -24.59 8.09
CA HIS A 405 -19.93 -24.31 8.58
C HIS A 405 -20.76 -23.52 7.57
N TYR A 406 -20.14 -22.52 6.90
CA TYR A 406 -20.84 -21.60 6.00
C TYR A 406 -20.63 -21.85 4.50
N LYS A 407 -19.84 -22.83 4.09
CA LYS A 407 -19.42 -23.04 2.67
C LYS A 407 -20.57 -23.26 1.67
N HIS A 408 -21.79 -23.50 2.12
CA HIS A 408 -22.98 -23.69 1.28
C HIS A 408 -23.81 -22.41 1.13
N GLU A 409 -23.42 -21.33 1.79
CA GLU A 409 -24.11 -20.06 1.73
C GLU A 409 -23.88 -19.32 0.41
N ASP A 410 -24.95 -18.72 -0.12
CA ASP A 410 -24.91 -18.01 -1.41
C ASP A 410 -24.57 -16.53 -1.24
N SER A 411 -23.41 -16.22 -0.63
CA SER A 411 -22.87 -14.88 -0.51
C SER A 411 -21.49 -14.77 -1.15
N MET A 412 -21.12 -13.60 -1.67
CA MET A 412 -19.76 -13.36 -2.19
C MET A 412 -18.72 -13.47 -1.09
N PHE A 413 -19.07 -13.14 0.15
CA PHE A 413 -18.25 -13.30 1.33
C PHE A 413 -17.74 -14.75 1.50
N ILE A 414 -18.60 -15.74 1.24
CA ILE A 414 -18.23 -17.16 1.32
C ILE A 414 -17.68 -17.69 -0.01
N LYS A 415 -18.24 -17.29 -1.16
CA LYS A 415 -17.75 -17.74 -2.48
C LYS A 415 -16.32 -17.30 -2.78
N ALA A 416 -15.94 -16.12 -2.33
CA ALA A 416 -14.60 -15.56 -2.46
C ALA A 416 -13.72 -15.85 -1.22
N PHE A 417 -14.08 -16.81 -0.38
CA PHE A 417 -13.32 -17.16 0.81
C PHE A 417 -11.90 -17.62 0.41
N PRO A 418 -10.85 -17.10 1.06
CA PRO A 418 -9.49 -17.36 0.64
C PRO A 418 -9.08 -18.81 0.85
N LYS A 419 -8.40 -19.39 -0.13
CA LYS A 419 -7.79 -20.73 -0.01
C LYS A 419 -6.61 -20.74 0.98
N THR A 420 -5.90 -19.62 1.08
CA THR A 420 -4.79 -19.41 2.03
C THR A 420 -5.17 -18.31 2.98
N ILE A 421 -5.10 -18.59 4.28
CA ILE A 421 -5.46 -17.63 5.33
C ILE A 421 -4.22 -16.86 5.71
N GLU A 422 -4.29 -15.53 5.56
CA GLU A 422 -3.25 -14.60 5.98
C GLU A 422 -3.83 -13.58 6.96
N PHE A 423 -3.13 -13.39 8.11
CA PHE A 423 -3.45 -12.34 9.05
C PHE A 423 -2.86 -11.01 8.56
N SER A 424 -3.74 -10.11 8.13
CA SER A 424 -3.33 -8.77 7.70
C SER A 424 -2.84 -7.93 8.87
N SER A 425 -3.51 -8.06 10.02
CA SER A 425 -3.19 -7.37 11.27
C SER A 425 -3.51 -8.24 12.49
N SER A 426 -2.83 -8.00 13.60
CA SER A 426 -3.18 -8.55 14.90
C SER A 426 -2.55 -7.73 16.01
N TRP A 427 -3.31 -7.44 17.06
CA TRP A 427 -2.90 -6.60 18.18
C TRP A 427 -3.56 -7.05 19.48
N PHE A 428 -2.94 -6.81 20.61
CA PHE A 428 -3.63 -6.96 21.87
C PHE A 428 -4.40 -5.67 22.21
N VAL A 429 -5.50 -5.84 22.95
CA VAL A 429 -6.24 -4.76 23.60
C VAL A 429 -6.35 -5.09 25.07
N LYS A 430 -5.86 -4.18 25.89
CA LYS A 430 -5.87 -4.27 27.34
C LYS A 430 -6.69 -3.11 27.90
N MET A 431 -7.74 -3.43 28.65
CA MET A 431 -8.69 -2.46 29.19
C MET A 431 -8.73 -2.55 30.71
N GLN A 432 -8.91 -1.41 31.36
CA GLN A 432 -9.13 -1.27 32.79
C GLN A 432 -10.59 -0.88 33.09
N THR A 433 -10.93 -0.64 34.34
CA THR A 433 -12.26 -0.22 34.79
C THR A 433 -12.85 0.89 33.92
N GLY A 434 -14.07 0.69 33.42
CA GLY A 434 -14.73 1.59 32.47
C GLY A 434 -14.24 1.47 31.05
N GLY A 435 -13.26 0.59 30.79
CA GLY A 435 -12.66 0.40 29.49
C GLY A 435 -13.65 -0.13 28.46
N HIS A 436 -13.63 0.45 27.28
CA HIS A 436 -14.46 0.01 26.16
C HIS A 436 -13.90 0.51 24.81
N LEU A 437 -14.31 -0.15 23.75
CA LEU A 437 -14.19 0.32 22.37
C LEU A 437 -15.56 0.82 21.91
N SER A 438 -15.61 2.03 21.34
CA SER A 438 -16.81 2.54 20.68
C SER A 438 -17.11 1.77 19.39
N SER A 439 -18.37 1.83 18.94
CA SER A 439 -18.84 1.10 17.75
C SER A 439 -18.04 1.46 16.51
N HIS A 440 -17.53 0.46 15.79
CA HIS A 440 -16.73 0.62 14.56
C HIS A 440 -16.72 -0.66 13.72
N ILE A 441 -16.21 -0.56 12.50
CA ILE A 441 -15.93 -1.67 11.58
C ILE A 441 -14.44 -1.71 11.26
N HIS A 442 -13.99 -2.80 10.62
CA HIS A 442 -12.65 -2.90 10.05
C HIS A 442 -12.73 -2.86 8.52
N GLU A 443 -12.51 -1.68 7.95
CA GLU A 443 -12.72 -1.41 6.53
C GLU A 443 -11.84 -2.25 5.60
N GLU A 444 -10.67 -2.65 6.06
CA GLU A 444 -9.69 -3.41 5.26
C GLU A 444 -9.71 -4.93 5.54
N GLY A 445 -10.44 -5.38 6.53
CA GLY A 445 -10.54 -6.79 6.90
C GLY A 445 -11.55 -7.54 6.03
N TRP A 446 -11.39 -8.86 5.92
CA TRP A 446 -12.41 -9.77 5.41
C TRP A 446 -13.22 -10.39 6.54
N ILE A 447 -12.51 -11.01 7.47
CA ILE A 447 -13.01 -11.50 8.75
C ILE A 447 -12.22 -10.79 9.84
N SER A 448 -12.93 -10.26 10.81
CA SER A 448 -12.38 -9.77 12.06
C SER A 448 -12.69 -10.75 13.18
N GLY A 449 -11.85 -10.74 14.21
CA GLY A 449 -12.08 -11.58 15.36
C GLY A 449 -11.30 -11.14 16.59
N ALA A 450 -11.70 -11.70 17.73
CA ALA A 450 -11.00 -11.49 19.00
C ALA A 450 -10.96 -12.79 19.81
N VAL A 451 -9.78 -13.10 20.35
CA VAL A 451 -9.56 -14.16 21.34
C VAL A 451 -9.39 -13.55 22.71
N TYR A 452 -10.08 -14.08 23.71
CA TYR A 452 -10.12 -13.51 25.05
C TYR A 452 -9.16 -14.24 25.99
N LEU A 453 -8.23 -13.49 26.57
CA LEU A 453 -7.19 -14.01 27.47
C LEU A 453 -7.47 -13.69 28.94
N SER A 454 -8.17 -12.59 29.21
CA SER A 454 -8.64 -12.20 30.54
C SER A 454 -10.00 -11.51 30.44
N ILE A 455 -10.94 -11.91 31.29
CA ILE A 455 -12.28 -11.36 31.36
C ILE A 455 -12.62 -11.06 32.83
N PRO A 456 -13.07 -9.82 33.14
CA PRO A 456 -13.53 -9.47 34.48
C PRO A 456 -14.64 -10.39 34.97
N GLN A 457 -14.45 -10.97 36.16
CA GLN A 457 -15.43 -11.89 36.79
C GLN A 457 -16.47 -11.14 37.62
N GLN A 458 -16.06 -10.05 38.27
CA GLN A 458 -16.96 -9.22 39.05
C GLN A 458 -17.70 -8.26 38.13
N LYS A 459 -19.04 -8.37 38.09
CA LYS A 459 -19.90 -7.56 37.22
C LYS A 459 -21.03 -6.95 38.02
N LYS A 460 -21.36 -5.68 37.78
CA LYS A 460 -22.57 -5.02 38.30
C LYS A 460 -23.79 -5.32 37.42
N HIS A 461 -23.54 -5.43 36.11
CA HIS A 461 -24.54 -5.82 35.12
C HIS A 461 -24.07 -7.05 34.34
N PRO A 462 -24.97 -7.96 33.97
CA PRO A 462 -24.59 -9.22 33.29
C PRO A 462 -23.85 -9.00 31.96
N ASP A 463 -24.09 -7.90 31.26
CA ASP A 463 -23.55 -7.59 29.94
C ASP A 463 -22.14 -7.00 29.97
N GLU A 464 -21.64 -6.59 31.14
CA GLU A 464 -20.34 -5.95 31.32
C GLU A 464 -19.19 -6.80 30.72
N GLY A 465 -18.31 -6.15 29.99
CA GLY A 465 -17.16 -6.80 29.32
C GLY A 465 -17.54 -7.63 28.08
N GLY A 466 -18.81 -7.65 27.70
CA GLY A 466 -19.31 -8.30 26.49
C GLY A 466 -18.89 -7.59 25.21
N ILE A 467 -19.08 -8.27 24.09
CA ILE A 467 -18.98 -7.70 22.75
C ILE A 467 -20.37 -7.64 22.11
N GLU A 468 -20.81 -6.45 21.75
CA GLU A 468 -22.04 -6.25 20.98
C GLU A 468 -21.69 -6.10 19.50
N LEU A 469 -22.36 -6.87 18.66
CA LEU A 469 -22.27 -6.86 17.21
C LEU A 469 -23.59 -6.33 16.65
N SER A 470 -23.51 -5.42 15.65
CA SER A 470 -24.69 -4.75 15.11
C SER A 470 -24.52 -4.44 13.63
N VAL A 471 -25.63 -4.28 12.92
CA VAL A 471 -25.63 -3.71 11.56
C VAL A 471 -25.69 -2.18 11.59
N ASP A 472 -25.77 -1.57 12.78
CA ASP A 472 -25.82 -0.13 13.01
C ASP A 472 -24.71 0.33 13.94
N GLY A 473 -24.08 1.46 13.64
CA GLY A 473 -23.00 2.04 14.44
C GLY A 473 -22.40 3.28 13.80
N ASP A 474 -21.28 3.73 14.34
CA ASP A 474 -20.49 4.89 13.86
C ASP A 474 -21.34 6.16 13.59
N ASP A 475 -22.37 6.37 14.40
CA ASP A 475 -23.31 7.50 14.24
C ASP A 475 -23.92 7.59 12.84
N TYR A 476 -24.20 6.46 12.19
CA TYR A 476 -24.94 6.45 10.93
C TYR A 476 -26.33 7.06 11.11
N PRO A 477 -26.85 7.78 10.10
CA PRO A 477 -28.18 8.38 10.20
C PRO A 477 -29.25 7.29 10.31
N ARG A 478 -30.05 7.33 11.38
CA ARG A 478 -31.15 6.41 11.62
C ARG A 478 -32.49 7.02 11.23
N MET A 479 -33.35 6.24 10.62
CA MET A 479 -34.76 6.56 10.36
C MET A 479 -35.68 5.89 11.40
N HIS A 480 -35.17 4.88 12.13
CA HIS A 480 -35.81 4.17 13.24
C HIS A 480 -34.73 3.54 14.13
N ASP A 481 -35.12 2.94 15.25
CA ASP A 481 -34.20 2.33 16.23
C ASP A 481 -34.21 0.79 16.19
N ASP A 482 -34.94 0.18 15.26
CA ASP A 482 -35.09 -1.28 15.16
C ASP A 482 -33.97 -1.89 14.30
N PHE A 483 -32.75 -1.86 14.83
CA PHE A 483 -31.57 -2.51 14.22
C PHE A 483 -31.19 -3.76 15.00
N GLU A 484 -30.98 -4.84 14.27
CA GLU A 484 -30.59 -6.12 14.85
C GLU A 484 -29.22 -6.04 15.53
N LYS A 485 -29.13 -6.64 16.72
CA LYS A 485 -27.92 -6.71 17.55
C LYS A 485 -27.75 -8.10 18.13
N LYS A 486 -26.48 -8.53 18.26
CA LYS A 486 -26.10 -9.75 18.96
C LYS A 486 -25.08 -9.42 20.05
N LEU A 487 -25.37 -9.81 21.28
CA LEU A 487 -24.46 -9.67 22.41
C LEU A 487 -23.82 -11.03 22.72
N TYR A 488 -22.52 -11.06 22.81
CA TYR A 488 -21.73 -12.21 23.26
C TYR A 488 -21.01 -11.87 24.55
N LEU A 489 -21.07 -12.80 25.50
CA LEU A 489 -20.40 -12.70 26.80
C LEU A 489 -19.25 -13.71 26.81
N PRO A 490 -18.09 -13.32 26.32
CA PRO A 490 -16.98 -14.25 26.15
C PRO A 490 -16.40 -14.68 27.50
N GLN A 491 -15.84 -15.87 27.51
CA GLN A 491 -15.01 -16.42 28.57
C GLN A 491 -13.55 -16.50 28.10
N VAL A 492 -12.62 -16.73 29.04
CA VAL A 492 -11.22 -16.97 28.68
C VAL A 492 -11.12 -18.18 27.74
N GLY A 493 -10.38 -18.02 26.65
CA GLY A 493 -10.23 -19.02 25.59
C GLY A 493 -11.31 -18.98 24.50
N ASP A 494 -12.38 -18.19 24.66
CA ASP A 494 -13.35 -18.00 23.59
C ASP A 494 -12.77 -17.15 22.47
N VAL A 495 -13.27 -17.38 21.26
CA VAL A 495 -13.00 -16.58 20.06
C VAL A 495 -14.30 -16.25 19.36
N VAL A 496 -14.45 -15.00 18.94
CA VAL A 496 -15.60 -14.56 18.13
C VAL A 496 -15.07 -14.11 16.78
N PHE A 497 -15.62 -14.71 15.70
CA PHE A 497 -15.37 -14.28 14.31
C PHE A 497 -16.62 -13.60 13.75
N PHE A 498 -16.41 -12.57 12.96
CA PHE A 498 -17.49 -11.88 12.27
C PHE A 498 -16.97 -11.22 10.98
N PRO A 499 -17.84 -10.99 9.98
CA PRO A 499 -17.49 -10.20 8.81
C PRO A 499 -17.00 -8.82 9.22
N SER A 500 -15.91 -8.36 8.63
CA SER A 500 -15.31 -7.06 9.00
C SER A 500 -16.25 -5.86 8.75
N SER A 501 -17.31 -6.06 7.98
CA SER A 501 -18.40 -5.11 7.73
C SER A 501 -19.39 -4.95 8.91
N VAL A 502 -19.28 -5.78 9.95
CA VAL A 502 -20.16 -5.72 11.13
C VAL A 502 -19.64 -4.69 12.13
N PHE A 503 -20.51 -3.78 12.55
CA PHE A 503 -20.21 -2.90 13.67
C PHE A 503 -20.06 -3.70 14.94
N HIS A 504 -19.04 -3.38 15.73
CA HIS A 504 -18.81 -4.01 17.00
C HIS A 504 -18.30 -3.00 18.03
N ARG A 505 -18.66 -3.26 19.29
CA ARG A 505 -18.21 -2.48 20.45
C ARG A 505 -18.01 -3.36 21.66
N THR A 506 -17.20 -2.90 22.61
CA THR A 506 -17.10 -3.52 23.93
C THR A 506 -18.04 -2.83 24.89
N ILE A 507 -18.81 -3.59 25.66
CA ILE A 507 -19.64 -3.05 26.75
C ILE A 507 -18.72 -2.67 27.91
N PRO A 508 -18.77 -1.42 28.42
CA PRO A 508 -17.96 -0.99 29.56
C PRO A 508 -18.18 -1.90 30.78
N PHE A 509 -17.17 -2.06 31.62
CA PHE A 509 -17.24 -2.89 32.83
C PHE A 509 -16.73 -2.13 34.04
N SER A 510 -17.25 -2.52 35.23
CA SER A 510 -17.01 -1.83 36.48
C SER A 510 -15.98 -2.50 37.40
N SER A 511 -15.48 -3.68 37.01
CA SER A 511 -14.47 -4.43 37.76
C SER A 511 -13.11 -3.74 37.72
N ASN A 512 -12.30 -3.94 38.76
CA ASN A 512 -10.89 -3.56 38.81
C ASN A 512 -9.98 -4.59 38.11
N GLU A 513 -10.52 -5.69 37.60
CA GLU A 513 -9.79 -6.70 36.86
C GLU A 513 -9.57 -6.24 35.40
N GLU A 514 -8.45 -6.64 34.82
CA GLU A 514 -8.16 -6.29 33.44
C GLU A 514 -8.90 -7.19 32.45
N ARG A 515 -9.42 -6.58 31.39
CA ARG A 515 -9.91 -7.30 30.21
C ARG A 515 -8.83 -7.28 29.14
N ILE A 516 -8.38 -8.48 28.72
CA ILE A 516 -7.33 -8.63 27.70
C ILE A 516 -7.83 -9.52 26.59
N CYS A 517 -7.72 -9.05 25.35
CA CYS A 517 -7.95 -9.86 24.17
C CYS A 517 -6.87 -9.61 23.11
N ILE A 518 -6.70 -10.57 22.20
CA ILE A 518 -5.95 -10.39 20.95
C ILE A 518 -6.97 -10.30 19.83
N ALA A 519 -7.05 -9.14 19.21
CA ALA A 519 -7.86 -8.89 18.03
C ALA A 519 -7.01 -9.12 16.76
N PHE A 520 -7.68 -9.46 15.66
CA PHE A 520 -7.01 -9.72 14.39
C PHE A 520 -7.96 -9.53 13.21
N ASP A 521 -7.37 -9.23 12.06
CA ASP A 521 -8.04 -9.20 10.77
C ASP A 521 -7.39 -10.17 9.79
N LEU A 522 -8.23 -10.73 8.94
CA LEU A 522 -7.84 -11.61 7.87
C LEU A 522 -8.12 -10.94 6.53
N LYS A 523 -7.19 -11.05 5.61
CA LYS A 523 -7.42 -10.77 4.18
C LYS A 523 -7.27 -12.04 3.39
N PRO A 524 -8.00 -12.20 2.27
CA PRO A 524 -7.64 -13.21 1.28
C PRO A 524 -6.23 -12.92 0.77
N ALA A 525 -5.39 -13.95 0.65
CA ALA A 525 -4.13 -13.81 -0.06
C ALA A 525 -4.43 -13.50 -1.53
N ASN A 526 -3.98 -12.36 -2.05
CA ASN A 526 -4.19 -11.85 -3.42
C ASN A 526 -5.60 -11.27 -3.68
N PHE A 527 -5.88 -10.12 -3.09
CA PHE A 527 -6.83 -9.14 -3.63
C PHE A 527 -6.10 -7.87 -4.04
#